data_d35ea13e599e3a320649021c82a49704
#
_entry.id   d35ea13e599e3a320649021c82a49704
#
_cell.length_a   1.000
_cell.length_b   1.000
_cell.length_c   1.000
_cell.angle_alpha   90.00
_cell.angle_beta   90.00
_cell.angle_gamma   90.00
#
_symmetry.space_group_name_H-M   'P 1'
#
loop_
_entity.id
_entity.type
_entity.pdbx_description
1 polymer ?
#
loop_
_entity_poly.entity_id
_entity_poly.type
_entity_poly.pdbx_seq_one_letter_code
_entity_poly.pdbx_strand_id
1 'polypeptide(L)'
;MPSALVLVHDAVPGRGEREVGTVGPALAELGFDVLVTAFQPGAPPVPDPGDVDVIVVMGSADAAYDDTVPWLGAELDLLARAVGHGTPVLGICFGAQALARVLGGTVARAPRSERGFVALGSADPDVLERGTWMQFHDDAFTLPSGAQQLARNEVGLQAFVCGPHVAVQFHPEITPDAFAAWLDAWDEAGERAALEAAVDIPALVADIAARADVTEAACRRLVGRFCARAGVTAS
;
A
#
# COMPACT_ATOMS: atom_id res chain seq x y z
N MET A 1 12.07 13.87 -16.21
CA MET A 1 11.76 13.67 -14.79
C MET A 1 11.40 12.19 -14.63
N PRO A 2 11.79 11.54 -13.55
CA PRO A 2 11.36 10.18 -13.32
C PRO A 2 9.84 10.13 -13.15
N SER A 3 9.23 9.00 -13.52
CA SER A 3 7.78 8.78 -13.52
C SER A 3 7.39 7.76 -12.45
N ALA A 4 6.30 8.03 -11.74
CA ALA A 4 5.73 7.14 -10.75
C ALA A 4 4.28 6.82 -11.09
N LEU A 5 3.95 5.54 -11.21
CA LEU A 5 2.59 5.07 -11.35
C LEU A 5 2.05 4.68 -9.97
N VAL A 6 0.94 5.31 -9.55
CA VAL A 6 0.26 4.96 -8.31
C VAL A 6 -1.10 4.34 -8.65
N LEU A 7 -1.26 3.06 -8.34
CA LEU A 7 -2.51 2.32 -8.55
C LEU A 7 -3.38 2.42 -7.30
N VAL A 8 -4.60 2.92 -7.48
CA VAL A 8 -5.66 2.96 -6.47
C VAL A 8 -6.82 2.06 -6.89
N HIS A 9 -7.69 1.67 -5.97
CA HIS A 9 -8.77 0.72 -6.23
C HIS A 9 -10.16 1.35 -6.11
N ASP A 10 -10.22 2.67 -5.95
CA ASP A 10 -11.44 3.43 -6.01
C ASP A 10 -11.51 4.23 -7.32
N ALA A 11 -12.54 3.96 -8.12
CA ALA A 11 -12.76 4.65 -9.40
C ALA A 11 -13.58 5.93 -9.28
N VAL A 12 -14.05 6.29 -8.08
CA VAL A 12 -14.79 7.54 -7.88
C VAL A 12 -13.82 8.71 -8.02
N PRO A 13 -14.06 9.63 -8.99
CA PRO A 13 -13.18 10.76 -9.22
C PRO A 13 -12.95 11.60 -7.96
N GLY A 14 -11.69 11.89 -7.66
CA GLY A 14 -11.27 12.66 -6.50
C GLY A 14 -11.17 11.84 -5.20
N ARG A 15 -11.80 10.65 -5.09
CA ARG A 15 -11.68 9.80 -3.90
C ARG A 15 -10.42 8.95 -3.94
N GLY A 16 -10.12 8.29 -5.05
CA GLY A 16 -8.89 7.53 -5.21
C GLY A 16 -7.63 8.36 -5.02
N GLU A 17 -7.63 9.62 -5.49
CA GLU A 17 -6.50 10.54 -5.27
C GLU A 17 -6.31 10.89 -3.78
N ARG A 18 -7.38 10.96 -2.98
CA ARG A 18 -7.30 11.17 -1.53
C ARG A 18 -6.70 9.95 -0.82
N GLU A 19 -7.00 8.74 -1.29
CA GLU A 19 -6.48 7.49 -0.73
C GLU A 19 -4.95 7.35 -0.86
N VAL A 20 -4.34 8.04 -1.82
CA VAL A 20 -2.88 8.09 -1.98
C VAL A 20 -2.19 8.72 -0.75
N GLY A 21 -2.90 9.58 -0.01
CA GLY A 21 -2.42 10.19 1.23
C GLY A 21 -1.04 10.83 1.07
N THR A 22 -0.10 10.52 1.96
CA THR A 22 1.26 11.08 1.97
C THR A 22 2.15 10.56 0.83
N VAL A 23 1.83 9.43 0.20
CA VAL A 23 2.70 8.81 -0.84
C VAL A 23 2.85 9.72 -2.05
N GLY A 24 1.76 10.27 -2.58
CA GLY A 24 1.82 11.16 -3.75
C GLY A 24 2.70 12.40 -3.53
N PRO A 25 2.44 13.19 -2.48
CA PRO A 25 3.32 14.30 -2.10
C PRO A 25 4.77 13.89 -1.89
N ALA A 26 5.04 12.75 -1.25
CA ALA A 26 6.40 12.26 -1.03
C ALA A 26 7.14 11.95 -2.34
N LEU A 27 6.46 11.34 -3.33
CA LEU A 27 7.03 11.11 -4.66
C LEU A 27 7.25 12.43 -5.42
N ALA A 28 6.29 13.35 -5.37
CA ALA A 28 6.42 14.66 -6.02
C ALA A 28 7.59 15.48 -5.46
N GLU A 29 7.79 15.46 -4.14
CA GLU A 29 8.95 16.12 -3.48
C GLU A 29 10.29 15.50 -3.89
N LEU A 30 10.30 14.20 -4.24
CA LEU A 30 11.46 13.53 -4.81
C LEU A 30 11.63 13.79 -6.32
N GLY A 31 10.78 14.63 -6.92
CA GLY A 31 10.88 15.06 -8.32
C GLY A 31 10.25 14.10 -9.33
N PHE A 32 9.38 13.18 -8.90
CA PHE A 32 8.64 12.32 -9.82
C PHE A 32 7.46 13.05 -10.45
N ASP A 33 7.21 12.73 -11.73
CA ASP A 33 5.91 12.94 -12.36
C ASP A 33 4.98 11.81 -11.92
N VAL A 34 3.95 12.14 -11.13
CA VAL A 34 3.10 11.16 -10.46
C VAL A 34 1.80 10.99 -11.21
N LEU A 35 1.59 9.81 -11.78
CA LEU A 35 0.33 9.40 -12.38
C LEU A 35 -0.45 8.54 -11.38
N VAL A 36 -1.57 9.05 -10.88
CA VAL A 36 -2.53 8.28 -10.08
C VAL A 36 -3.61 7.76 -11.00
N THR A 37 -3.90 6.47 -10.95
CA THR A 37 -4.96 5.86 -11.77
C THR A 37 -5.66 4.73 -11.01
N ALA A 38 -6.98 4.65 -11.18
CA ALA A 38 -7.75 3.53 -10.63
C ALA A 38 -7.52 2.27 -11.46
N PHE A 39 -7.29 1.14 -10.80
CA PHE A 39 -7.22 -0.16 -11.45
C PHE A 39 -8.58 -0.87 -11.32
N GLN A 40 -9.55 -0.41 -12.14
CA GLN A 40 -10.94 -0.84 -12.10
C GLN A 40 -11.51 -0.95 -13.53
N PRO A 41 -12.52 -1.78 -13.78
CA PRO A 41 -13.18 -1.83 -15.07
C PRO A 41 -13.72 -0.46 -15.49
N GLY A 42 -13.35 -0.01 -16.69
CA GLY A 42 -13.76 1.29 -17.23
C GLY A 42 -12.84 2.47 -16.85
N ALA A 43 -11.84 2.25 -16.04
CA ALA A 43 -10.79 3.25 -15.79
C ALA A 43 -9.90 3.46 -17.04
N PRO A 44 -9.17 4.60 -17.13
CA PRO A 44 -8.19 4.82 -18.19
C PRO A 44 -7.15 3.67 -18.27
N PRO A 45 -6.60 3.40 -19.47
CA PRO A 45 -5.54 2.41 -19.62
C PRO A 45 -4.34 2.74 -18.73
N VAL A 46 -3.83 1.73 -18.04
CA VAL A 46 -2.63 1.84 -17.23
C VAL A 46 -1.39 1.76 -18.15
N PRO A 47 -0.36 2.60 -17.95
CA PRO A 47 0.91 2.50 -18.69
C PRO A 47 1.55 1.12 -18.56
N ASP A 48 2.36 0.73 -19.57
CA ASP A 48 3.16 -0.48 -19.43
C ASP A 48 4.15 -0.32 -18.26
N PRO A 49 4.34 -1.34 -17.42
CA PRO A 49 5.28 -1.27 -16.31
C PRO A 49 6.72 -0.92 -16.71
N GLY A 50 7.12 -1.24 -17.96
CA GLY A 50 8.43 -0.88 -18.48
C GLY A 50 8.59 0.60 -18.86
N ASP A 51 7.49 1.34 -18.94
CA ASP A 51 7.49 2.78 -19.32
C ASP A 51 7.51 3.72 -18.11
N VAL A 52 7.53 3.19 -16.89
CA VAL A 52 7.58 3.95 -15.64
C VAL A 52 8.76 3.55 -14.78
N ASP A 53 9.27 4.49 -13.99
CA ASP A 53 10.46 4.26 -13.17
C ASP A 53 10.16 3.55 -11.86
N VAL A 54 8.97 3.78 -11.27
CA VAL A 54 8.48 3.09 -10.07
C VAL A 54 6.97 2.90 -10.12
N ILE A 55 6.49 1.88 -9.42
CA ILE A 55 5.06 1.61 -9.22
C ILE A 55 4.76 1.56 -7.73
N VAL A 56 3.67 2.21 -7.32
CA VAL A 56 3.08 2.05 -5.99
C VAL A 56 1.69 1.44 -6.15
N VAL A 57 1.43 0.37 -5.41
CA VAL A 57 0.10 -0.28 -5.36
C VAL A 57 -0.48 -0.06 -3.99
N MET A 58 -1.61 0.64 -3.94
CA MET A 58 -2.27 1.04 -2.70
C MET A 58 -3.13 -0.09 -2.10
N GLY A 59 -3.78 0.18 -1.01
CA GLY A 59 -4.77 -0.69 -0.38
C GLY A 59 -6.03 -0.89 -1.23
N SER A 60 -6.79 -1.93 -0.92
CA SER A 60 -8.14 -2.19 -1.45
C SER A 60 -9.00 -2.82 -0.36
N ALA A 61 -10.32 -2.64 -0.46
CA ALA A 61 -11.28 -3.38 0.36
C ALA A 61 -11.42 -4.85 -0.09
N ASP A 62 -11.07 -5.14 -1.34
CA ASP A 62 -11.12 -6.50 -1.90
C ASP A 62 -9.97 -7.37 -1.37
N ALA A 63 -10.19 -8.68 -1.30
CA ALA A 63 -9.17 -9.63 -0.88
C ALA A 63 -8.24 -10.01 -2.05
N ALA A 64 -6.93 -9.88 -1.84
CA ALA A 64 -5.93 -10.21 -2.87
C ALA A 64 -5.86 -11.72 -3.22
N TYR A 65 -6.64 -12.58 -2.56
CA TYR A 65 -6.78 -14.01 -2.87
C TYR A 65 -8.13 -14.38 -3.49
N ASP A 66 -9.05 -13.42 -3.65
CA ASP A 66 -10.37 -13.68 -4.24
C ASP A 66 -10.30 -13.52 -5.77
N ASP A 67 -10.04 -14.61 -6.45
CA ASP A 67 -9.94 -14.65 -7.91
C ASP A 67 -11.29 -14.34 -8.63
N THR A 68 -12.38 -14.10 -7.88
CA THR A 68 -13.66 -13.64 -8.46
C THR A 68 -13.72 -12.13 -8.63
N VAL A 69 -12.78 -11.37 -8.05
CA VAL A 69 -12.64 -9.92 -8.25
C VAL A 69 -12.28 -9.65 -9.70
N PRO A 70 -13.11 -8.93 -10.47
CA PRO A 70 -13.02 -8.89 -11.94
C PRO A 70 -11.71 -8.30 -12.49
N TRP A 71 -11.05 -7.43 -11.73
CA TRP A 71 -9.84 -6.72 -12.15
C TRP A 71 -8.55 -7.33 -11.57
N LEU A 72 -8.64 -8.19 -10.54
CA LEU A 72 -7.49 -8.71 -9.81
C LEU A 72 -6.51 -9.47 -10.71
N GLY A 73 -7.01 -10.34 -11.60
CA GLY A 73 -6.16 -11.11 -12.50
C GLY A 73 -5.31 -10.21 -13.40
N ALA A 74 -5.90 -9.14 -13.94
CA ALA A 74 -5.19 -8.18 -14.78
C ALA A 74 -4.13 -7.38 -14.01
N GLU A 75 -4.39 -7.05 -12.74
CA GLU A 75 -3.40 -6.37 -11.90
C GLU A 75 -2.24 -7.29 -11.50
N LEU A 76 -2.52 -8.55 -11.17
CA LEU A 76 -1.47 -9.53 -10.93
C LEU A 76 -0.58 -9.73 -12.16
N ASP A 77 -1.16 -9.75 -13.38
CA ASP A 77 -0.41 -9.80 -14.64
C ASP A 77 0.44 -8.55 -14.86
N LEU A 78 -0.08 -7.35 -14.53
CA LEU A 78 0.69 -6.11 -14.57
C LEU A 78 1.88 -6.17 -13.60
N LEU A 79 1.65 -6.59 -12.36
CA LEU A 79 2.70 -6.73 -11.37
C LEU A 79 3.73 -7.80 -11.76
N ALA A 80 3.30 -8.91 -12.37
CA ALA A 80 4.21 -9.94 -12.88
C ALA A 80 5.11 -9.38 -13.99
N ARG A 81 4.56 -8.54 -14.90
CA ARG A 81 5.38 -7.84 -15.90
C ARG A 81 6.33 -6.84 -15.24
N ALA A 82 5.88 -6.06 -14.25
CA ALA A 82 6.75 -5.14 -13.51
C ALA A 82 7.95 -5.86 -12.88
N VAL A 83 7.69 -6.99 -12.21
CA VAL A 83 8.74 -7.85 -11.64
C VAL A 83 9.67 -8.37 -12.73
N GLY A 84 9.12 -8.82 -13.86
CA GLY A 84 9.89 -9.32 -15.01
C GLY A 84 10.78 -8.26 -15.67
N HIS A 85 10.33 -7.00 -15.72
CA HIS A 85 11.12 -5.85 -16.19
C HIS A 85 12.13 -5.35 -15.15
N GLY A 86 11.95 -5.71 -13.89
CA GLY A 86 12.73 -5.16 -12.78
C GLY A 86 12.26 -3.75 -12.36
N THR A 87 11.08 -3.34 -12.79
CA THR A 87 10.48 -2.06 -12.35
C THR A 87 10.15 -2.14 -10.87
N PRO A 88 10.72 -1.27 -10.03
CA PRO A 88 10.52 -1.29 -8.59
C PRO A 88 9.05 -1.10 -8.22
N VAL A 89 8.58 -1.93 -7.26
CA VAL A 89 7.21 -1.87 -6.76
C VAL A 89 7.21 -1.65 -5.25
N LEU A 90 6.48 -0.64 -4.78
CA LEU A 90 6.08 -0.49 -3.39
C LEU A 90 4.63 -0.96 -3.25
N GLY A 91 4.41 -2.09 -2.58
CA GLY A 91 3.08 -2.59 -2.26
C GLY A 91 2.66 -2.18 -0.85
N ILE A 92 1.45 -1.63 -0.70
CA ILE A 92 0.87 -1.19 0.56
C ILE A 92 -0.42 -1.98 0.81
N CYS A 93 -0.54 -2.65 1.93
CA CYS A 93 -1.68 -3.45 2.37
C CYS A 93 -2.08 -4.49 1.30
N PHE A 94 -3.18 -4.29 0.59
CA PHE A 94 -3.57 -5.12 -0.56
C PHE A 94 -2.43 -5.20 -1.60
N GLY A 95 -1.78 -4.09 -1.93
CA GLY A 95 -0.66 -4.07 -2.88
C GLY A 95 0.53 -4.93 -2.42
N ALA A 96 0.79 -5.00 -1.11
CA ALA A 96 1.79 -5.91 -0.55
C ALA A 96 1.38 -7.38 -0.68
N GLN A 97 0.10 -7.67 -0.51
CA GLN A 97 -0.48 -9.01 -0.66
C GLN A 97 -0.44 -9.46 -2.13
N ALA A 98 -0.83 -8.58 -3.06
CA ALA A 98 -0.76 -8.84 -4.49
C ALA A 98 0.68 -9.09 -4.95
N LEU A 99 1.62 -8.25 -4.52
CA LEU A 99 3.04 -8.42 -4.80
C LEU A 99 3.59 -9.73 -4.20
N ALA A 100 3.18 -10.10 -2.99
CA ALA A 100 3.57 -11.38 -2.37
C ALA A 100 3.10 -12.56 -3.23
N ARG A 101 1.87 -12.55 -3.75
CA ARG A 101 1.34 -13.59 -4.66
C ARG A 101 2.18 -13.70 -5.93
N VAL A 102 2.46 -12.58 -6.57
CA VAL A 102 3.27 -12.54 -7.82
C VAL A 102 4.67 -13.09 -7.60
N LEU A 103 5.26 -12.87 -6.42
CA LEU A 103 6.56 -13.38 -6.03
C LEU A 103 6.54 -14.84 -5.50
N GLY A 104 5.38 -15.52 -5.55
CA GLY A 104 5.23 -16.92 -5.17
C GLY A 104 4.90 -17.15 -3.69
N GLY A 105 4.53 -16.12 -2.96
CA GLY A 105 3.91 -16.21 -1.64
C GLY A 105 2.42 -16.53 -1.73
N THR A 106 1.78 -16.62 -0.57
CA THR A 106 0.33 -16.86 -0.44
C THR A 106 -0.31 -15.76 0.40
N VAL A 107 -1.59 -15.50 0.17
CA VAL A 107 -2.42 -14.59 0.97
C VAL A 107 -3.61 -15.37 1.52
N ALA A 108 -3.97 -15.12 2.75
CA ALA A 108 -5.13 -15.73 3.39
C ALA A 108 -5.60 -14.84 4.55
N ARG A 109 -6.79 -15.17 5.07
CA ARG A 109 -7.32 -14.53 6.28
C ARG A 109 -6.32 -14.62 7.42
N ALA A 110 -6.05 -13.49 8.06
CA ALA A 110 -5.18 -13.43 9.25
C ALA A 110 -5.86 -14.10 10.47
N PRO A 111 -5.10 -14.53 11.47
CA PRO A 111 -5.66 -15.08 12.71
C PRO A 111 -6.62 -14.12 13.43
N ARG A 112 -6.41 -12.85 13.27
CA ARG A 112 -7.26 -11.75 13.76
C ARG A 112 -7.05 -10.50 12.90
N SER A 113 -8.06 -9.64 12.86
CA SER A 113 -7.93 -8.31 12.26
C SER A 113 -6.96 -7.43 13.05
N GLU A 114 -6.25 -6.54 12.37
CA GLU A 114 -5.50 -5.46 13.00
C GLU A 114 -6.11 -4.11 12.62
N ARG A 115 -6.34 -3.28 13.63
CA ARG A 115 -6.92 -1.93 13.49
C ARG A 115 -6.19 -0.97 14.42
N GLY A 116 -5.87 0.22 13.91
CA GLY A 116 -5.19 1.25 14.69
C GLY A 116 -3.67 1.16 14.62
N PHE A 117 -2.98 1.89 15.48
CA PHE A 117 -1.53 2.05 15.45
C PHE A 117 -0.80 0.97 16.25
N VAL A 118 0.11 0.25 15.61
CA VAL A 118 0.90 -0.83 16.18
C VAL A 118 2.40 -0.54 16.04
N ALA A 119 3.14 -0.70 17.14
CA ALA A 119 4.59 -0.56 17.12
C ALA A 119 5.24 -1.77 16.44
N LEU A 120 6.07 -1.52 15.44
CA LEU A 120 6.82 -2.53 14.71
C LEU A 120 8.32 -2.32 14.86
N GLY A 121 9.04 -3.42 15.10
CA GLY A 121 10.49 -3.48 14.90
C GLY A 121 10.84 -3.64 13.45
N SER A 122 12.11 -3.42 13.09
CA SER A 122 12.63 -3.70 11.76
C SER A 122 13.91 -4.49 11.84
N ALA A 123 14.07 -5.44 10.90
CA ALA A 123 15.30 -6.19 10.71
C ALA A 123 16.32 -5.42 9.85
N ASP A 124 15.86 -4.45 9.07
CA ASP A 124 16.70 -3.60 8.22
C ASP A 124 16.21 -2.14 8.30
N PRO A 125 16.80 -1.34 9.22
CA PRO A 125 16.40 0.06 9.39
C PRO A 125 16.70 0.96 8.19
N ASP A 126 17.56 0.55 7.26
CA ASP A 126 17.86 1.32 6.06
C ASP A 126 16.73 1.22 5.02
N VAL A 127 15.89 0.19 5.10
CA VAL A 127 14.69 0.04 4.28
C VAL A 127 13.44 0.48 5.04
N LEU A 128 13.25 -0.06 6.25
CA LEU A 128 12.10 0.23 7.09
C LEU A 128 12.58 0.64 8.50
N GLU A 129 12.25 1.84 8.93
CA GLU A 129 12.55 2.26 10.31
C GLU A 129 11.64 1.57 11.34
N ARG A 130 12.12 1.46 12.57
CA ARG A 130 11.27 1.12 13.71
C ARG A 130 10.28 2.25 13.95
N GLY A 131 9.04 1.91 14.14
CA GLY A 131 8.01 2.93 14.29
C GLY A 131 6.67 2.36 14.70
N THR A 132 5.71 3.27 14.85
CA THR A 132 4.31 2.92 15.08
C THR A 132 3.56 3.20 13.79
N TRP A 133 2.94 2.16 13.22
CA TRP A 133 2.33 2.19 11.91
C TRP A 133 0.84 1.88 11.99
N MET A 134 0.06 2.54 11.15
CA MET A 134 -1.38 2.33 11.06
C MET A 134 -1.69 0.97 10.43
N GLN A 135 -2.44 0.14 11.13
CA GLN A 135 -2.94 -1.16 10.68
C GLN A 135 -4.41 -1.06 10.36
N PHE A 136 -4.80 -1.60 9.21
CA PHE A 136 -6.22 -1.72 8.85
C PHE A 136 -6.40 -2.88 7.87
N HIS A 137 -6.28 -4.11 8.36
CA HIS A 137 -6.36 -5.30 7.51
C HIS A 137 -6.94 -6.51 8.26
N ASP A 138 -7.46 -7.43 7.47
CA ASP A 138 -8.02 -8.71 7.88
C ASP A 138 -7.22 -9.90 7.37
N ASP A 139 -6.35 -9.66 6.40
CA ASP A 139 -5.60 -10.68 5.68
C ASP A 139 -4.10 -10.56 5.96
N ALA A 140 -3.39 -11.64 5.73
CA ALA A 140 -1.94 -11.72 5.88
C ALA A 140 -1.33 -12.49 4.72
N PHE A 141 -0.05 -12.24 4.45
CA PHE A 141 0.70 -12.91 3.41
C PHE A 141 1.91 -13.68 3.98
N THR A 142 2.37 -14.66 3.22
CA THR A 142 3.59 -15.39 3.54
C THR A 142 4.80 -14.75 2.86
N LEU A 143 6.00 -14.96 3.43
CA LEU A 143 7.24 -14.48 2.84
C LEU A 143 7.51 -15.21 1.52
N PRO A 144 7.64 -14.50 0.39
CA PRO A 144 8.03 -15.11 -0.88
C PRO A 144 9.45 -15.70 -0.82
N SER A 145 9.69 -16.71 -1.66
CA SER A 145 11.04 -17.29 -1.78
C SER A 145 12.05 -16.24 -2.26
N GLY A 146 13.22 -16.16 -1.61
CA GLY A 146 14.25 -15.18 -1.94
C GLY A 146 14.01 -13.78 -1.38
N ALA A 147 12.86 -13.53 -0.74
CA ALA A 147 12.60 -12.28 -0.05
C ALA A 147 13.21 -12.27 1.36
N GLN A 148 13.56 -11.07 1.83
CA GLN A 148 14.02 -10.82 3.19
C GLN A 148 12.88 -10.22 4.01
N GLN A 149 12.58 -10.83 5.16
CA GLN A 149 11.64 -10.29 6.13
C GLN A 149 12.19 -9.00 6.76
N LEU A 150 11.41 -7.93 6.74
CA LEU A 150 11.74 -6.67 7.41
C LEU A 150 11.05 -6.53 8.77
N ALA A 151 9.78 -6.86 8.84
CA ALA A 151 8.99 -6.76 10.07
C ALA A 151 7.98 -7.89 10.19
N ARG A 152 7.71 -8.30 11.41
CA ARG A 152 6.69 -9.29 11.78
C ARG A 152 6.14 -8.97 13.18
N ASN A 153 4.88 -9.30 13.38
CA ASN A 153 4.26 -9.33 14.70
C ASN A 153 3.52 -10.65 14.91
N GLU A 154 2.67 -10.73 15.94
CA GLU A 154 1.91 -11.94 16.27
C GLU A 154 0.84 -12.30 15.23
N VAL A 155 0.37 -11.32 14.45
CA VAL A 155 -0.68 -11.53 13.42
C VAL A 155 -0.08 -12.09 12.14
N GLY A 156 1.11 -11.63 11.77
CA GLY A 156 1.75 -12.11 10.55
C GLY A 156 2.98 -11.32 10.13
N LEU A 157 3.38 -11.55 8.91
CA LEU A 157 4.42 -10.78 8.22
C LEU A 157 3.90 -9.37 7.97
N GLN A 158 4.69 -8.37 8.34
CA GLN A 158 4.29 -6.97 8.26
C GLN A 158 5.04 -6.21 7.16
N ALA A 159 6.23 -6.68 6.79
CA ALA A 159 6.97 -6.11 5.69
C ALA A 159 8.05 -7.07 5.18
N PHE A 160 8.32 -7.00 3.88
CA PHE A 160 9.44 -7.68 3.26
C PHE A 160 10.07 -6.84 2.14
N VAL A 161 11.26 -7.23 1.74
CA VAL A 161 11.95 -6.73 0.54
C VAL A 161 12.36 -7.90 -0.33
N CYS A 162 12.22 -7.75 -1.65
CA CYS A 162 12.65 -8.72 -2.65
C CYS A 162 13.25 -7.98 -3.86
N GLY A 163 14.59 -8.05 -4.04
CA GLY A 163 15.24 -7.23 -5.06
C GLY A 163 14.97 -5.75 -4.86
N PRO A 164 14.46 -5.03 -5.88
CA PRO A 164 14.10 -3.62 -5.77
C PRO A 164 12.72 -3.39 -5.12
N HIS A 165 11.92 -4.44 -4.92
CA HIS A 165 10.55 -4.33 -4.45
C HIS A 165 10.47 -4.29 -2.93
N VAL A 166 9.56 -3.47 -2.41
CA VAL A 166 9.24 -3.35 -0.98
C VAL A 166 7.75 -3.56 -0.77
N ALA A 167 7.38 -4.32 0.25
CA ALA A 167 6.00 -4.60 0.63
C ALA A 167 5.77 -4.30 2.10
N VAL A 168 4.70 -3.58 2.42
CA VAL A 168 4.29 -3.27 3.78
C VAL A 168 2.80 -3.56 3.97
N GLN A 169 2.43 -4.28 5.04
CA GLN A 169 1.03 -4.63 5.35
C GLN A 169 0.26 -3.44 5.92
N PHE A 170 0.95 -2.56 6.60
CA PHE A 170 0.40 -1.36 7.24
C PHE A 170 0.24 -0.21 6.24
N HIS A 171 -0.42 0.86 6.68
CA HIS A 171 -0.73 2.06 5.90
C HIS A 171 0.17 3.24 6.30
N PRO A 172 1.35 3.38 5.67
CA PRO A 172 2.22 4.52 5.92
C PRO A 172 1.67 5.83 5.39
N GLU A 173 0.81 5.75 4.38
CA GLU A 173 0.20 6.89 3.67
C GLU A 173 -0.86 7.63 4.47
N ILE A 174 -1.36 7.01 5.57
CA ILE A 174 -2.58 7.44 6.24
C ILE A 174 -2.57 8.90 6.66
N THR A 175 -3.60 9.61 6.26
CA THR A 175 -3.91 10.98 6.69
C THR A 175 -5.38 11.05 7.13
N PRO A 176 -5.81 12.09 7.86
CA PRO A 176 -7.23 12.29 8.15
C PRO A 176 -8.10 12.32 6.90
N ASP A 177 -7.62 12.90 5.80
CA ASP A 177 -8.34 13.01 4.54
C ASP A 177 -8.42 11.65 3.81
N ALA A 178 -7.33 10.88 3.77
CA ALA A 178 -7.34 9.53 3.23
C ALA A 178 -8.31 8.62 4.00
N PHE A 179 -8.31 8.69 5.33
CA PHE A 179 -9.22 7.90 6.13
C PHE A 179 -10.68 8.33 5.94
N ALA A 180 -10.95 9.63 5.75
CA ALA A 180 -12.29 10.11 5.41
C ALA A 180 -12.76 9.57 4.05
N ALA A 181 -11.86 9.46 3.05
CA ALA A 181 -12.20 8.84 1.76
C ALA A 181 -12.61 7.36 1.93
N TRP A 182 -11.91 6.60 2.78
CA TRP A 182 -12.32 5.23 3.10
C TRP A 182 -13.70 5.17 3.76
N LEU A 183 -13.97 6.08 4.71
CA LEU A 183 -15.28 6.14 5.37
C LEU A 183 -16.40 6.44 4.37
N ASP A 184 -16.16 7.33 3.40
CA ASP A 184 -17.12 7.64 2.32
C ASP A 184 -17.39 6.38 1.46
N ALA A 185 -16.34 5.59 1.14
CA ALA A 185 -16.48 4.36 0.37
C ALA A 185 -17.31 3.29 1.12
N TRP A 186 -17.07 3.11 2.42
CA TRP A 186 -17.87 2.17 3.24
C TRP A 186 -19.33 2.62 3.42
N ASP A 187 -19.58 3.93 3.50
CA ASP A 187 -20.95 4.47 3.53
C ASP A 187 -21.71 4.12 2.23
N GLU A 188 -21.07 4.31 1.08
CA GLU A 188 -21.66 3.96 -0.23
C GLU A 188 -21.86 2.45 -0.40
N ALA A 189 -20.94 1.62 0.10
CA ALA A 189 -21.07 0.17 0.10
C ALA A 189 -22.14 -0.36 1.09
N GLY A 190 -22.63 0.50 1.99
CA GLY A 190 -23.57 0.11 3.05
C GLY A 190 -22.90 -0.72 4.17
N GLU A 191 -21.57 -0.68 4.27
CA GLU A 191 -20.78 -1.47 5.21
C GLU A 191 -20.40 -0.68 6.48
N ARG A 192 -20.71 0.60 6.54
CA ARG A 192 -20.35 1.51 7.63
C ARG A 192 -20.76 0.99 9.00
N ALA A 193 -22.01 0.50 9.14
CA ALA A 193 -22.50 -0.01 10.43
C ALA A 193 -21.75 -1.25 10.91
N ALA A 194 -21.34 -2.13 10.00
CA ALA A 194 -20.51 -3.29 10.34
C ALA A 194 -19.11 -2.88 10.79
N LEU A 195 -18.53 -1.87 10.16
CA LEU A 195 -17.26 -1.31 10.55
C LEU A 195 -17.33 -0.68 11.95
N GLU A 196 -18.34 0.14 12.24
CA GLU A 196 -18.55 0.80 13.54
C GLU A 196 -18.81 -0.20 14.68
N ALA A 197 -19.36 -1.37 14.36
CA ALA A 197 -19.49 -2.45 15.35
C ALA A 197 -18.14 -3.11 15.70
N ALA A 198 -17.16 -3.02 14.82
CA ALA A 198 -15.84 -3.64 14.97
C ALA A 198 -14.74 -2.67 15.41
N VAL A 199 -14.92 -1.36 15.16
CA VAL A 199 -13.90 -0.32 15.36
C VAL A 199 -14.52 0.92 15.96
N ASP A 200 -13.90 1.47 17.01
CA ASP A 200 -14.23 2.81 17.50
C ASP A 200 -13.71 3.86 16.51
N ILE A 201 -14.51 4.19 15.51
CA ILE A 201 -14.15 5.12 14.44
C ILE A 201 -13.80 6.51 14.98
N PRO A 202 -14.58 7.13 15.90
CA PRO A 202 -14.22 8.42 16.48
C PRO A 202 -12.84 8.42 17.16
N ALA A 203 -12.52 7.37 17.92
CA ALA A 203 -11.22 7.24 18.58
C ALA A 203 -10.10 7.06 17.55
N LEU A 204 -10.32 6.27 16.49
CA LEU A 204 -9.33 6.07 15.43
C LEU A 204 -9.07 7.34 14.63
N VAL A 205 -10.11 8.11 14.27
CA VAL A 205 -9.98 9.42 13.62
C VAL A 205 -9.15 10.37 14.47
N ALA A 206 -9.41 10.43 15.78
CA ALA A 206 -8.65 11.26 16.71
C ALA A 206 -7.18 10.83 16.80
N ASP A 207 -6.90 9.52 16.81
CA ASP A 207 -5.53 9.00 16.87
C ASP A 207 -4.76 9.26 15.56
N ILE A 208 -5.40 9.12 14.39
CA ILE A 208 -4.83 9.49 13.08
C ILE A 208 -4.46 10.98 13.07
N ALA A 209 -5.39 11.85 13.48
CA ALA A 209 -5.14 13.28 13.51
C ALA A 209 -4.01 13.66 14.48
N ALA A 210 -3.97 13.04 15.67
CA ALA A 210 -2.94 13.31 16.66
C ALA A 210 -1.52 12.87 16.22
N ARG A 211 -1.42 11.93 15.27
CA ARG A 211 -0.16 11.36 14.78
C ARG A 211 0.24 11.85 13.39
N ALA A 212 -0.56 12.71 12.75
CA ALA A 212 -0.41 13.08 11.35
C ALA A 212 1.04 13.47 11.00
N ASP A 213 1.63 14.41 11.72
CA ASP A 213 3.00 14.90 11.44
C ASP A 213 4.05 13.77 11.50
N VAL A 214 3.92 12.88 12.50
CA VAL A 214 4.87 11.77 12.70
C VAL A 214 4.70 10.71 11.61
N THR A 215 3.46 10.39 11.26
CA THR A 215 3.11 9.39 10.23
C THR A 215 3.54 9.88 8.85
N GLU A 216 3.25 11.13 8.53
CA GLU A 216 3.68 11.75 7.28
C GLU A 216 5.21 11.76 7.14
N ALA A 217 5.93 12.17 8.17
CA ALA A 217 7.38 12.16 8.15
C ALA A 217 7.94 10.74 7.98
N ALA A 218 7.34 9.73 8.61
CA ALA A 218 7.75 8.33 8.48
C ALA A 218 7.45 7.78 7.07
N CYS A 219 6.29 8.12 6.48
CA CYS A 219 5.95 7.77 5.10
C CYS A 219 6.95 8.37 4.10
N ARG A 220 7.27 9.66 4.20
CA ARG A 220 8.26 10.32 3.35
C ARG A 220 9.62 9.62 3.40
N ARG A 221 10.06 9.21 4.59
CA ARG A 221 11.31 8.45 4.74
C ARG A 221 11.23 7.06 4.12
N LEU A 222 10.10 6.36 4.26
CA LEU A 222 9.90 5.04 3.63
C LEU A 222 9.93 5.16 2.11
N VAL A 223 9.19 6.11 1.53
CA VAL A 223 9.17 6.36 0.08
C VAL A 223 10.57 6.75 -0.42
N GLY A 224 11.28 7.63 0.30
CA GLY A 224 12.64 8.04 -0.04
C GLY A 224 13.63 6.86 -0.04
N ARG A 225 13.54 5.97 0.97
CA ARG A 225 14.38 4.75 1.04
C ARG A 225 14.03 3.76 -0.07
N PHE A 226 12.75 3.60 -0.38
CA PHE A 226 12.30 2.79 -1.51
C PHE A 226 12.89 3.30 -2.83
N CYS A 227 12.76 4.59 -3.13
CA CYS A 227 13.31 5.20 -4.35
C CYS A 227 14.84 5.12 -4.40
N ALA A 228 15.52 5.35 -3.28
CA ALA A 228 16.99 5.22 -3.21
C ALA A 228 17.44 3.77 -3.46
N ARG A 229 16.73 2.78 -2.90
CA ARG A 229 16.98 1.36 -3.15
C ARG A 229 16.74 0.99 -4.60
N ALA A 230 15.73 1.57 -5.22
CA ALA A 230 15.42 1.42 -6.63
C ALA A 230 16.48 2.02 -7.56
N GLY A 231 17.39 2.82 -7.03
CA GLY A 231 18.37 3.56 -7.84
C GLY A 231 17.76 4.72 -8.62
N VAL A 232 16.52 5.11 -8.28
CA VAL A 232 15.78 6.19 -8.93
C VAL A 232 15.81 7.40 -8.01
N THR A 233 16.66 8.36 -8.34
CA THR A 233 16.74 9.66 -7.65
C THR A 233 16.53 10.77 -8.67
N ALA A 234 15.81 11.83 -8.30
CA ALA A 234 15.79 13.02 -9.12
C ALA A 234 17.22 13.59 -9.25
N SER A 235 17.57 13.92 -10.47
CA SER A 235 18.85 14.56 -10.80
C SER A 235 18.81 16.03 -10.41
#